data_1100f82bc825e21fd6dea6bb130274cf
#
_entry.id   1100f82bc825e21fd6dea6bb130274cf
#
_cell.length_a   1.000
_cell.length_b   1.000
_cell.length_c   1.000
_cell.angle_alpha   90.00
_cell.angle_beta   90.00
_cell.angle_gamma   90.00
#
_symmetry.space_group_name_H-M   'P 1'
#
loop_
_entity.id
_entity.type
_entity.pdbx_description
1 polymer ?
#
loop_
_entity_poly.entity_id
_entity_poly.type
_entity_poly.pdbx_seq_one_letter_code
_entity_poly.pdbx_strand_id
1 'polypeptide(L)'
;MLCVTIIAIAAAGVVAGIIGIMVGMAASRRAARAVRECNDLVQGTVGSYGTVDPKALRDVAIVRYDALNEMSGQLSFSLALLNAVGDGVVLSSINGRAETRTYAKPVVAGQGQRELSPEEAQAVHSARLGTTLSRVIPGPAGERERASRRAAATA
;
A
#
# COMPACT_ATOMS: atom_id res chain seq x y z
N MET A 1 36.89 -58.04 19.70
CA MET A 1 36.69 -56.79 20.40
C MET A 1 36.43 -55.67 19.39
N LEU A 2 37.33 -55.40 18.45
CA LEU A 2 37.17 -54.25 17.48
C LEU A 2 35.93 -54.36 16.60
N CYS A 3 35.52 -55.50 16.10
CA CYS A 3 34.33 -55.67 15.27
C CYS A 3 33.03 -55.36 16.03
N VAL A 4 32.95 -55.68 17.31
CA VAL A 4 31.77 -55.44 18.13
C VAL A 4 31.60 -53.95 18.38
N THR A 5 32.69 -53.20 18.56
CA THR A 5 32.62 -51.75 18.77
C THR A 5 32.22 -51.04 17.48
N ILE A 6 32.69 -51.47 16.32
CA ILE A 6 32.29 -50.89 15.02
C ILE A 6 30.80 -51.12 14.76
N ILE A 7 30.27 -52.30 15.03
CA ILE A 7 28.84 -52.61 14.84
C ILE A 7 27.97 -51.77 15.80
N ALA A 8 28.41 -51.60 17.04
CA ALA A 8 27.67 -50.78 18.02
C ALA A 8 27.60 -49.30 17.61
N ILE A 9 28.70 -48.73 17.10
CA ILE A 9 28.73 -47.33 16.61
C ILE A 9 27.85 -47.19 15.37
N ALA A 10 27.88 -48.12 14.43
CA ALA A 10 27.05 -48.10 13.24
C ALA A 10 25.55 -48.18 13.61
N ALA A 11 25.16 -49.05 14.53
CA ALA A 11 23.79 -49.17 15.01
C ALA A 11 23.30 -47.88 15.71
N ALA A 12 24.14 -47.27 16.54
CA ALA A 12 23.84 -46.01 17.19
C ALA A 12 23.62 -44.87 16.17
N GLY A 13 24.45 -44.82 15.10
CA GLY A 13 24.29 -43.85 14.02
C GLY A 13 22.98 -43.98 13.24
N VAL A 14 22.56 -45.22 12.96
CA VAL A 14 21.30 -45.51 12.29
C VAL A 14 20.10 -45.04 13.15
N VAL A 15 20.12 -45.35 14.44
CA VAL A 15 19.06 -44.94 15.37
C VAL A 15 18.97 -43.41 15.49
N ALA A 16 20.11 -42.75 15.63
CA ALA A 16 20.17 -41.30 15.68
C ALA A 16 19.63 -40.63 14.37
N GLY A 17 19.98 -41.25 13.21
CA GLY A 17 19.48 -40.81 11.90
C GLY A 17 17.94 -40.91 11.79
N ILE A 18 17.36 -42.02 12.22
CA ILE A 18 15.91 -42.24 12.21
C ILE A 18 15.19 -41.21 13.12
N ILE A 19 15.73 -40.98 14.32
CA ILE A 19 15.20 -39.99 15.25
C ILE A 19 15.25 -38.58 14.63
N GLY A 20 16.37 -38.21 14.00
CA GLY A 20 16.55 -36.93 13.32
C GLY A 20 15.51 -36.72 12.22
N ILE A 21 15.26 -37.76 11.39
CA ILE A 21 14.24 -37.71 10.34
C ILE A 21 12.81 -37.54 10.94
N MET A 22 12.49 -38.28 12.01
CA MET A 22 11.18 -38.17 12.64
C MET A 22 10.96 -36.78 13.26
N VAL A 23 11.95 -36.24 13.94
CA VAL A 23 11.88 -34.87 14.51
C VAL A 23 11.77 -33.82 13.41
N GLY A 24 12.54 -33.94 12.33
CA GLY A 24 12.49 -33.05 11.17
C GLY A 24 11.10 -33.05 10.48
N MET A 25 10.51 -34.23 10.30
CA MET A 25 9.18 -34.36 9.75
C MET A 25 8.10 -33.78 10.69
N ALA A 26 8.24 -33.95 12.00
CA ALA A 26 7.34 -33.38 12.97
C ALA A 26 7.40 -31.84 13.01
N ALA A 27 8.61 -31.29 12.90
CA ALA A 27 8.82 -29.83 12.83
C ALA A 27 8.24 -29.23 11.55
N SER A 28 8.46 -29.85 10.39
CA SER A 28 7.92 -29.39 9.11
C SER A 28 6.38 -29.43 9.08
N ARG A 29 5.79 -30.47 9.69
CA ARG A 29 4.32 -30.55 9.80
C ARG A 29 3.74 -29.45 10.69
N ARG A 30 4.44 -29.04 11.76
CA ARG A 30 4.01 -27.93 12.62
C ARG A 30 4.09 -26.60 11.87
N ALA A 31 5.15 -26.35 11.14
CA ALA A 31 5.29 -25.16 10.30
C ALA A 31 4.20 -25.08 9.22
N ALA A 32 3.93 -26.19 8.54
CA ALA A 32 2.86 -26.26 7.54
C ALA A 32 1.45 -26.02 8.12
N ARG A 33 1.21 -26.44 9.37
CA ARG A 33 -0.08 -26.14 10.06
C ARG A 33 -0.21 -24.67 10.39
N ALA A 34 0.83 -24.05 10.93
CA ALA A 34 0.81 -22.60 11.24
C ALA A 34 0.58 -21.74 10.00
N VAL A 35 1.19 -22.11 8.85
CA VAL A 35 0.96 -21.43 7.58
C VAL A 35 -0.49 -21.60 7.10
N ARG A 36 -1.07 -22.79 7.21
CA ARG A 36 -2.47 -23.03 6.83
C ARG A 36 -3.42 -22.24 7.73
N GLU A 37 -3.21 -22.27 9.03
CA GLU A 37 -4.04 -21.56 10.01
C GLU A 37 -3.99 -20.04 9.79
N CYS A 38 -2.81 -19.50 9.46
CA CYS A 38 -2.66 -18.09 9.06
C CYS A 38 -3.42 -17.79 7.75
N ASN A 39 -3.31 -18.69 6.76
CA ASN A 39 -4.01 -18.54 5.48
C ASN A 39 -5.53 -18.64 5.65
N ASP A 40 -6.00 -19.56 6.49
CA ASP A 40 -7.43 -19.72 6.78
C ASP A 40 -8.00 -18.52 7.54
N LEU A 41 -7.24 -17.92 8.47
CA LEU A 41 -7.60 -16.67 9.13
C LEU A 41 -7.70 -15.51 8.14
N VAL A 42 -6.74 -15.39 7.23
CA VAL A 42 -6.77 -14.36 6.18
C VAL A 42 -7.94 -14.57 5.24
N GLN A 43 -8.19 -15.80 4.79
CA GLN A 43 -9.34 -16.10 3.93
C GLN A 43 -10.68 -15.99 4.66
N GLY A 44 -10.75 -16.36 5.93
CA GLY A 44 -11.94 -16.19 6.76
C GLY A 44 -12.27 -14.71 6.98
N THR A 45 -11.26 -13.87 7.17
CA THR A 45 -11.45 -12.42 7.30
C THR A 45 -11.89 -11.80 5.98
N VAL A 46 -11.30 -12.21 4.85
CA VAL A 46 -11.71 -11.76 3.51
C VAL A 46 -13.09 -12.30 3.15
N GLY A 47 -13.43 -13.53 3.53
CA GLY A 47 -14.76 -14.12 3.30
C GLY A 47 -15.88 -13.53 4.15
N SER A 48 -15.55 -13.00 5.35
CA SER A 48 -16.52 -12.34 6.24
C SER A 48 -16.92 -10.94 5.78
N TYR A 49 -16.10 -10.29 4.95
CA TYR A 49 -16.45 -9.01 4.31
C TYR A 49 -17.26 -9.16 3.02
N GLY A 50 -17.83 -10.35 2.75
CA GLY A 50 -18.53 -10.64 1.51
C GLY A 50 -17.56 -10.67 0.31
N THR A 51 -17.95 -11.27 -0.78
CA THR A 51 -17.23 -11.14 -2.06
C THR A 51 -17.16 -9.66 -2.42
N VAL A 52 -16.02 -9.03 -2.16
CA VAL A 52 -15.82 -7.62 -2.51
C VAL A 52 -15.94 -7.53 -4.01
N ASP A 53 -17.02 -6.89 -4.48
CA ASP A 53 -17.20 -6.63 -5.90
C ASP A 53 -15.95 -5.89 -6.41
N PRO A 54 -15.19 -6.45 -7.37
CA PRO A 54 -14.00 -5.80 -7.90
C PRO A 54 -14.30 -4.45 -8.55
N LYS A 55 -15.58 -4.19 -8.89
CA LYS A 55 -16.05 -2.91 -9.42
C LYS A 55 -16.44 -1.91 -8.35
N ALA A 56 -16.57 -2.34 -7.09
CA ALA A 56 -16.89 -1.42 -6.00
C ALA A 56 -15.76 -0.41 -5.79
N LEU A 57 -16.10 0.86 -5.68
CA LEU A 57 -15.15 1.92 -5.34
C LEU A 57 -14.72 1.75 -3.88
N ARG A 58 -13.43 1.54 -3.64
CA ARG A 58 -12.89 1.28 -2.30
C ARG A 58 -11.62 2.09 -2.00
N ASP A 59 -10.86 2.42 -3.04
CA ASP A 59 -9.58 3.10 -2.90
C ASP A 59 -9.81 4.60 -3.10
N VAL A 60 -9.68 5.35 -2.02
CA VAL A 60 -10.01 6.79 -1.98
C VAL A 60 -8.81 7.56 -1.46
N ALA A 61 -8.44 8.63 -2.14
CA ALA A 61 -7.45 9.58 -1.64
C ALA A 61 -7.79 11.01 -2.05
N ILE A 62 -7.47 11.95 -1.17
CA ILE A 62 -7.63 13.38 -1.43
C ILE A 62 -6.28 14.08 -1.28
N VAL A 63 -5.96 14.96 -2.23
CA VAL A 63 -4.80 15.84 -2.21
C VAL A 63 -5.30 17.27 -2.19
N ARG A 64 -4.87 18.06 -1.21
CA ARG A 64 -5.19 19.48 -1.09
C ARG A 64 -3.99 20.32 -1.49
N TYR A 65 -4.25 21.43 -2.17
CA TYR A 65 -3.21 22.32 -2.66
C TYR A 65 -3.71 23.75 -2.87
N ASP A 66 -2.80 24.67 -3.00
CA ASP A 66 -3.08 26.04 -3.40
C ASP A 66 -2.87 26.18 -4.92
N ALA A 67 -3.97 26.20 -5.68
CA ALA A 67 -3.94 26.31 -7.14
C ALA A 67 -3.49 27.69 -7.62
N LEU A 68 -3.71 28.72 -6.83
CA LEU A 68 -3.39 30.11 -7.13
C LEU A 68 -2.49 30.69 -6.05
N ASN A 69 -1.38 31.36 -6.47
CA ASN A 69 -0.41 31.95 -5.56
C ASN A 69 -0.96 33.02 -4.59
N GLU A 70 -2.12 33.58 -4.91
CA GLU A 70 -2.72 34.68 -4.16
C GLU A 70 -3.80 34.23 -3.17
N MET A 71 -4.15 32.94 -3.19
CA MET A 71 -5.16 32.35 -2.32
C MET A 71 -4.54 31.22 -1.50
N SER A 72 -4.14 31.56 -0.28
CA SER A 72 -3.72 30.59 0.71
C SER A 72 -4.91 29.95 1.41
N GLY A 73 -4.78 28.72 1.87
CA GLY A 73 -5.80 28.02 2.63
C GLY A 73 -6.15 26.63 2.11
N GLN A 74 -5.48 26.20 1.03
CA GLN A 74 -5.60 24.84 0.48
C GLN A 74 -7.05 24.44 0.21
N LEU A 75 -7.79 25.37 -0.38
CA LEU A 75 -9.19 25.20 -0.69
C LEU A 75 -9.42 24.38 -1.97
N SER A 76 -8.37 24.28 -2.82
CA SER A 76 -8.39 23.41 -4.00
C SER A 76 -8.02 21.96 -3.60
N PHE A 77 -8.63 21.01 -4.28
CA PHE A 77 -8.34 19.58 -4.02
C PHE A 77 -8.51 18.74 -5.27
N SER A 78 -7.82 17.60 -5.28
CA SER A 78 -8.02 16.49 -6.21
C SER A 78 -8.38 15.24 -5.42
N LEU A 79 -9.52 14.61 -5.75
CA LEU A 79 -10.06 13.42 -5.10
C LEU A 79 -10.06 12.28 -6.11
N ALA A 80 -9.37 11.20 -5.81
CA ALA A 80 -9.42 9.96 -6.58
C ALA A 80 -10.34 8.95 -5.91
N LEU A 81 -11.20 8.31 -6.71
CA LEU A 81 -12.12 7.25 -6.32
C LEU A 81 -11.88 6.08 -7.29
N LEU A 82 -11.29 5.00 -6.81
CA LEU A 82 -10.88 3.87 -7.63
C LEU A 82 -11.43 2.55 -7.09
N ASN A 83 -11.63 1.59 -7.98
CA ASN A 83 -11.93 0.21 -7.64
C ASN A 83 -10.63 -0.62 -7.50
N ALA A 84 -10.78 -1.92 -7.23
CA ALA A 84 -9.66 -2.85 -7.04
C ALA A 84 -8.73 -2.97 -8.25
N VAL A 85 -9.23 -2.71 -9.46
CA VAL A 85 -8.47 -2.81 -10.72
C VAL A 85 -7.74 -1.49 -11.02
N GLY A 86 -8.13 -0.42 -10.34
CA GLY A 86 -7.61 0.93 -10.56
C GLY A 86 -8.45 1.73 -11.56
N ASP A 87 -9.66 1.27 -11.87
CA ASP A 87 -10.62 2.03 -12.66
C ASP A 87 -11.46 2.94 -11.77
N GLY A 88 -11.82 4.09 -12.30
CA GLY A 88 -12.63 5.03 -11.55
C GLY A 88 -12.58 6.44 -12.10
N VAL A 89 -12.57 7.41 -11.21
CA VAL A 89 -12.61 8.84 -11.56
C VAL A 89 -11.72 9.65 -10.62
N VAL A 90 -11.09 10.67 -11.16
CA VAL A 90 -10.48 11.73 -10.38
C VAL A 90 -11.29 13.02 -10.57
N LEU A 91 -11.67 13.62 -9.45
CA LEU A 91 -12.39 14.87 -9.35
C LEU A 91 -11.43 15.95 -8.85
N SER A 92 -11.32 17.06 -9.57
CA SER A 92 -10.51 18.21 -9.17
C SER A 92 -11.40 19.43 -9.01
N SER A 93 -11.33 20.05 -7.84
CA SER A 93 -12.00 21.33 -7.56
C SER A 93 -10.94 22.40 -7.36
N ILE A 94 -10.96 23.38 -8.23
CA ILE A 94 -10.03 24.51 -8.23
C ILE A 94 -10.79 25.74 -7.72
N ASN A 95 -10.38 26.23 -6.56
CA ASN A 95 -10.96 27.41 -5.97
C ASN A 95 -10.30 28.65 -6.54
N GLY A 96 -11.09 29.45 -7.27
CA GLY A 96 -10.70 30.74 -7.82
C GLY A 96 -11.26 31.91 -6.99
N ARG A 97 -10.86 33.13 -7.31
CA ARG A 97 -11.32 34.35 -6.60
C ARG A 97 -12.82 34.60 -6.72
N ALA A 98 -13.38 34.36 -7.90
CA ALA A 98 -14.78 34.65 -8.20
C ALA A 98 -15.63 33.38 -8.28
N GLU A 99 -15.04 32.25 -8.62
CA GLU A 99 -15.76 31.01 -8.85
C GLU A 99 -14.88 29.80 -8.52
N THR A 100 -15.54 28.70 -8.17
CA THR A 100 -14.90 27.39 -8.03
C THR A 100 -15.27 26.54 -9.24
N ARG A 101 -14.26 25.93 -9.88
CA ARG A 101 -14.45 25.04 -11.03
C ARG A 101 -14.15 23.61 -10.63
N THR A 102 -15.06 22.71 -11.01
CA THR A 102 -14.88 21.26 -10.77
C THR A 102 -14.79 20.52 -12.09
N TYR A 103 -13.81 19.64 -12.18
CA TYR A 103 -13.53 18.80 -13.34
C TYR A 103 -13.54 17.34 -12.91
N ALA A 104 -13.99 16.45 -13.81
CA ALA A 104 -13.94 15.01 -13.63
C ALA A 104 -13.18 14.39 -14.81
N LYS A 105 -12.21 13.53 -14.51
CA LYS A 105 -11.44 12.78 -15.51
C LYS A 105 -11.53 11.29 -15.21
N PRO A 106 -11.89 10.46 -16.18
CA PRO A 106 -11.91 9.01 -16.01
C PRO A 106 -10.48 8.46 -15.88
N VAL A 107 -10.36 7.45 -15.03
CA VAL A 107 -9.12 6.71 -14.77
C VAL A 107 -9.35 5.24 -15.12
N VAL A 108 -8.44 4.63 -15.85
CA VAL A 108 -8.46 3.21 -16.24
C VAL A 108 -7.12 2.59 -15.88
N ALA A 109 -7.15 1.49 -15.16
CA ALA A 109 -5.97 0.78 -14.67
C ALA A 109 -4.95 1.69 -13.94
N GLY A 110 -5.45 2.72 -13.25
CA GLY A 110 -4.65 3.69 -12.52
C GLY A 110 -3.99 4.76 -13.39
N GLN A 111 -4.42 4.91 -14.65
CA GLN A 111 -3.95 5.95 -15.56
C GLN A 111 -5.12 6.81 -16.05
N GLY A 112 -4.92 8.11 -16.10
CA GLY A 112 -5.93 9.00 -16.67
C GLY A 112 -6.10 8.76 -18.18
N GLN A 113 -7.34 8.70 -18.65
CA GLN A 113 -7.62 8.70 -20.10
C GLN A 113 -7.26 10.03 -20.76
N ARG A 114 -7.13 11.08 -19.97
CA ARG A 114 -6.60 12.40 -20.34
C ARG A 114 -5.40 12.70 -19.47
N GLU A 115 -4.56 13.60 -19.90
CA GLU A 115 -3.43 14.09 -19.12
C GLU A 115 -3.90 14.56 -17.74
N LEU A 116 -3.34 13.98 -16.70
CA LEU A 116 -3.58 14.35 -15.31
C LEU A 116 -2.63 15.47 -14.88
N SER A 117 -3.12 16.39 -14.08
CA SER A 117 -2.23 17.33 -13.39
C SER A 117 -1.35 16.57 -12.36
N PRO A 118 -0.25 17.17 -11.90
CA PRO A 118 0.59 16.54 -10.87
C PRO A 118 -0.18 16.16 -9.60
N GLU A 119 -1.14 16.99 -9.18
CA GLU A 119 -2.00 16.77 -8.01
C GLU A 119 -3.01 15.64 -8.25
N GLU A 120 -3.58 15.57 -9.44
CA GLU A 120 -4.47 14.50 -9.85
C GLU A 120 -3.74 13.15 -9.92
N ALA A 121 -2.57 13.13 -10.55
CA ALA A 121 -1.72 11.94 -10.62
C ALA A 121 -1.31 11.47 -9.22
N GLN A 122 -1.01 12.40 -8.31
CA GLN A 122 -0.68 12.08 -6.94
C GLN A 122 -1.89 11.53 -6.17
N ALA A 123 -3.10 12.06 -6.38
CA ALA A 123 -4.32 11.52 -5.77
C ALA A 123 -4.57 10.08 -6.22
N VAL A 124 -4.46 9.80 -7.53
CA VAL A 124 -4.58 8.44 -8.09
C VAL A 124 -3.53 7.50 -7.50
N HIS A 125 -2.27 7.93 -7.43
CA HIS A 125 -1.19 7.12 -6.85
C HIS A 125 -1.42 6.83 -5.37
N SER A 126 -1.84 7.83 -4.59
CA SER A 126 -2.13 7.68 -3.16
C SER A 126 -3.31 6.74 -2.90
N ALA A 127 -4.37 6.82 -3.70
CA ALA A 127 -5.50 5.90 -3.62
C ALA A 127 -5.06 4.45 -3.85
N ARG A 128 -4.28 4.19 -4.90
CA ARG A 128 -3.76 2.85 -5.20
C ARG A 128 -2.86 2.26 -4.10
N LEU A 129 -2.14 3.11 -3.37
CA LEU A 129 -1.31 2.68 -2.23
C LEU A 129 -2.11 2.48 -0.94
N GLY A 130 -3.43 2.73 -0.95
CA GLY A 130 -4.26 2.70 0.24
C GLY A 130 -3.93 3.80 1.25
N THR A 131 -3.24 4.85 0.80
CA THR A 131 -2.90 6.00 1.64
C THR A 131 -4.07 6.98 1.62
N THR A 132 -5.08 6.70 2.40
CA THR A 132 -6.37 7.43 2.44
C THR A 132 -6.25 8.87 2.94
N LEU A 133 -5.08 9.32 3.33
CA LEU A 133 -4.92 10.58 4.07
C LEU A 133 -4.75 11.77 3.14
N SER A 134 -5.45 12.82 3.50
CA SER A 134 -5.28 14.17 2.97
C SER A 134 -3.80 14.56 2.96
N ARG A 135 -3.13 14.41 1.83
CA ARG A 135 -1.78 14.94 1.65
C ARG A 135 -1.88 16.38 1.20
N VAL A 136 -1.33 17.24 2.02
CA VAL A 136 -1.22 18.66 1.69
C VAL A 136 0.05 18.86 0.87
N ILE A 137 -0.09 19.30 -0.38
CA ILE A 137 1.05 19.75 -1.18
C ILE A 137 1.23 21.23 -0.90
N PRO A 138 2.42 21.67 -0.41
CA PRO A 138 2.71 23.09 -0.32
C PRO A 138 2.67 23.70 -1.73
N GLY A 139 1.88 24.75 -1.91
CA GLY A 139 1.94 25.53 -3.14
C GLY A 139 3.32 26.17 -3.34
N PRO A 140 3.60 26.74 -4.51
CA PRO A 140 4.91 27.34 -4.85
C PRO A 140 5.33 28.45 -3.86
N ALA A 141 4.39 29.10 -3.19
CA ALA A 141 4.68 30.03 -2.09
C ALA A 141 5.19 29.31 -0.83
N GLY A 142 4.62 28.17 -0.49
CA GLY A 142 5.04 27.36 0.68
C GLY A 142 6.40 26.70 0.47
N GLU A 143 6.77 26.37 -0.77
CA GLU A 143 8.11 25.85 -1.09
C GLU A 143 9.19 26.94 -0.93
N ARG A 144 8.91 28.16 -1.35
CA ARG A 144 9.82 29.31 -1.17
C ARG A 144 10.04 29.61 0.31
N GLU A 145 9.01 29.57 1.14
CA GLU A 145 9.11 29.78 2.57
C GLU A 145 9.92 28.67 3.25
N ARG A 146 9.70 27.41 2.87
CA ARG A 146 10.50 26.27 3.38
C ARG A 146 11.96 26.34 2.94
N ALA A 147 12.23 26.76 1.70
CA ALA A 147 13.59 26.97 1.20
C ALA A 147 14.30 28.11 1.95
N SER A 148 13.60 29.23 2.21
CA SER A 148 14.12 30.36 2.99
C SER A 148 14.42 29.95 4.43
N ARG A 149 13.52 29.21 5.09
CA ARG A 149 13.74 28.71 6.47
C ARG A 149 14.90 27.70 6.56
N ARG A 150 15.08 26.86 5.54
CA ARG A 150 16.24 25.95 5.45
C ARG A 150 17.56 26.71 5.28
N ALA A 151 17.58 27.72 4.41
CA ALA A 151 18.76 28.55 4.22
C ALA A 151 19.15 29.34 5.49
N ALA A 152 18.15 29.81 6.25
CA ALA A 152 18.37 30.51 7.51
C ALA A 152 18.83 29.59 8.66
N ALA A 153 18.57 28.30 8.59
CA ALA A 153 18.98 27.32 9.61
C ALA A 153 20.38 26.76 9.37
N THR A 154 20.99 27.03 8.22
CA THR A 154 22.35 26.59 7.82
C THR A 154 23.38 27.72 7.79
N ALA A 155 23.00 28.95 8.11
CA ALA A 155 23.85 30.12 8.27
C ALA A 155 24.08 30.43 9.76
#